data_6ba4a441118dbce3695fe72f80c88d4b
#
_entry.id   6ba4a441118dbce3695fe72f80c88d4b
#
_cell.length_a   1.000
_cell.length_b   1.000
_cell.length_c   1.000
_cell.angle_alpha   90.00
_cell.angle_beta   90.00
_cell.angle_gamma   90.00
#
_symmetry.space_group_name_H-M   'P 1'
#
loop_
_entity.id
_entity.type
_entity.pdbx_description
1 polymer ?
#
loop_
_entity_poly.entity_id
_entity_poly.type
_entity_poly.pdbx_seq_one_letter_code
_entity_poly.pdbx_strand_id
1 'polypeptide(L)'
;WLSPAANPARKLAWTWELVEALPGTLVGVHTGRSNALVREAIEAGRVPELAGYPTLRPEVKYGENSRIDLLLQAPGRADCYVEVKNVTAAVAGRIGYFPDAVTARGAKHLREMSAMVSAGQRAVLVFCVQRGDVDRVRPADHIDPAYGRALREALAAGVEVLALGATPTPDGIALARPVAVEVG
;
A
#
# COMPACT_ATOMS: atom_id res chain seq x y z
N TRP A 1 3.42 1.24 21.35
CA TRP A 1 4.82 1.64 21.20
C TRP A 1 4.91 3.00 20.54
N LEU A 2 5.85 3.80 21.01
CA LEU A 2 6.07 5.16 20.53
C LEU A 2 7.55 5.31 20.16
N SER A 3 7.83 6.12 19.12
CA SER A 3 9.17 6.59 18.81
C SER A 3 9.27 8.11 19.01
N PRO A 4 10.46 8.66 19.31
CA PRO A 4 10.66 10.10 19.29
C PRO A 4 10.34 10.66 17.90
N ALA A 5 9.67 11.82 17.86
CA ALA A 5 9.41 12.48 16.59
C ALA A 5 10.72 12.92 15.93
N ALA A 6 10.91 12.58 14.64
CA ALA A 6 12.12 12.95 13.91
C ALA A 6 12.33 14.47 13.78
N ASN A 7 11.25 15.25 13.75
CA ASN A 7 11.30 16.71 13.73
C ASN A 7 11.05 17.25 15.15
N PRO A 8 12.06 17.87 15.81
CA PRO A 8 11.92 18.41 17.16
C PRO A 8 10.94 19.60 17.25
N ALA A 9 10.61 20.26 16.13
CA ALA A 9 9.65 21.35 16.09
C ALA A 9 8.20 20.88 16.08
N ARG A 10 7.92 19.55 16.05
CA ARG A 10 6.56 19.03 16.13
C ARG A 10 5.93 19.33 17.50
N LYS A 11 4.64 19.70 17.49
CA LYS A 11 3.85 19.90 18.72
C LYS A 11 3.83 18.64 19.61
N LEU A 12 3.82 17.44 19.00
CA LEU A 12 3.87 16.16 19.70
C LEU A 12 5.28 15.57 19.57
N ALA A 13 5.92 15.35 20.70
CA ALA A 13 7.29 14.81 20.78
C ALA A 13 7.41 13.33 20.40
N TRP A 14 6.28 12.62 20.32
CA TRP A 14 6.23 11.19 20.07
C TRP A 14 5.38 10.86 18.84
N THR A 15 5.73 9.79 18.15
CA THR A 15 4.96 9.19 17.06
C THR A 15 4.46 7.82 17.50
N TRP A 16 3.18 7.55 17.29
CA TRP A 16 2.61 6.23 17.56
C TRP A 16 2.98 5.29 16.42
N GLU A 17 3.75 4.27 16.71
CA GLU A 17 4.26 3.31 15.73
C GLU A 17 3.45 2.01 15.73
N LEU A 18 3.24 1.41 16.91
CA LEU A 18 2.60 0.11 17.06
C LEU A 18 1.54 0.13 18.17
N VAL A 19 0.51 -0.68 17.98
CA VAL A 19 -0.47 -1.05 19.01
C VAL A 19 -0.60 -2.57 19.07
N GLU A 20 -0.82 -3.10 20.26
CA GLU A 20 -1.30 -4.47 20.45
C GLU A 20 -2.82 -4.46 20.34
N ALA A 21 -3.35 -4.88 19.20
CA ALA A 21 -4.79 -4.84 18.90
C ALA A 21 -5.53 -6.04 19.54
N LEU A 22 -4.86 -7.17 19.63
CA LEU A 22 -5.30 -8.41 20.32
C LEU A 22 -4.09 -8.99 21.04
N PRO A 23 -4.25 -9.82 22.08
CA PRO A 23 -3.13 -10.45 22.76
C PRO A 23 -2.14 -11.10 21.80
N GLY A 24 -0.88 -10.66 21.81
CA GLY A 24 0.17 -11.13 20.92
C GLY A 24 0.11 -10.61 19.47
N THR A 25 -0.86 -9.76 19.10
CA THR A 25 -0.98 -9.21 17.75
C THR A 25 -0.61 -7.74 17.71
N LEU A 26 0.59 -7.44 17.21
CA LEU A 26 1.05 -6.09 16.97
C LEU A 26 0.60 -5.59 15.59
N VAL A 27 0.17 -4.34 15.54
CA VAL A 27 -0.26 -3.63 14.32
C VAL A 27 0.51 -2.33 14.19
N GLY A 28 1.12 -2.13 13.02
CA GLY A 28 1.74 -0.86 12.66
C GLY A 28 0.67 0.18 12.33
N VAL A 29 0.60 1.25 13.12
CA VAL A 29 -0.43 2.29 12.97
C VAL A 29 0.09 3.59 12.35
N HIS A 30 1.39 3.72 12.20
CA HIS A 30 2.00 4.88 11.54
C HIS A 30 1.88 4.76 10.01
N THR A 31 0.81 5.31 9.44
CA THR A 31 0.52 5.24 8.00
C THR A 31 1.64 5.83 7.13
N GLY A 32 2.36 6.84 7.60
CA GLY A 32 3.51 7.42 6.91
C GLY A 32 4.69 6.45 6.67
N ARG A 33 4.70 5.28 7.31
CA ARG A 33 5.72 4.25 7.09
C ARG A 33 5.46 3.40 5.84
N SER A 34 4.22 3.31 5.37
CA SER A 34 3.82 2.35 4.32
C SER A 34 4.65 2.48 3.04
N ASN A 35 4.86 3.71 2.55
CA ASN A 35 5.64 3.95 1.33
C ASN A 35 7.11 3.55 1.51
N ALA A 36 7.70 3.83 2.68
CA ALA A 36 9.07 3.44 2.99
C ALA A 36 9.22 1.92 3.10
N LEU A 37 8.26 1.23 3.73
CA LEU A 37 8.27 -0.23 3.87
C LEU A 37 8.15 -0.93 2.51
N VAL A 38 7.26 -0.46 1.63
CA VAL A 38 7.11 -1.01 0.27
C VAL A 38 8.37 -0.75 -0.54
N ARG A 39 8.91 0.47 -0.49
CA ARG A 39 10.17 0.82 -1.14
C ARG A 39 11.31 -0.10 -0.70
N GLU A 40 11.50 -0.27 0.60
CA GLU A 40 12.52 -1.15 1.17
C GLU A 40 12.35 -2.61 0.70
N ALA A 41 11.11 -3.11 0.65
CA ALA A 41 10.83 -4.45 0.17
C ALA A 41 11.21 -4.63 -1.31
N ILE A 42 10.94 -3.63 -2.16
CA ILE A 42 11.32 -3.63 -3.58
C ILE A 42 12.84 -3.57 -3.72
N GLU A 43 13.52 -2.63 -3.05
CA GLU A 43 14.97 -2.46 -3.10
C GLU A 43 15.72 -3.70 -2.59
N ALA A 44 15.15 -4.40 -1.61
CA ALA A 44 15.68 -5.67 -1.09
C ALA A 44 15.34 -6.91 -1.95
N GLY A 45 14.67 -6.74 -3.09
CA GLY A 45 14.28 -7.83 -3.98
C GLY A 45 13.20 -8.78 -3.44
N ARG A 46 12.45 -8.34 -2.42
CA ARG A 46 11.37 -9.15 -1.78
C ARG A 46 10.05 -9.13 -2.53
N VAL A 47 9.97 -8.36 -3.64
CA VAL A 47 8.76 -8.23 -4.47
C VAL A 47 9.13 -8.60 -5.92
N PRO A 48 9.14 -9.91 -6.26
CA PRO A 48 9.57 -10.39 -7.59
C PRO A 48 8.78 -9.74 -8.74
N GLU A 49 7.50 -9.44 -8.53
CA GLU A 49 6.61 -8.82 -9.51
C GLU A 49 7.07 -7.40 -9.89
N LEU A 50 7.84 -6.75 -9.03
CA LEU A 50 8.38 -5.40 -9.22
C LEU A 50 9.90 -5.41 -9.48
N ALA A 51 10.49 -6.57 -9.76
CA ALA A 51 11.90 -6.69 -10.07
C ALA A 51 12.26 -6.18 -11.48
N GLY A 52 13.54 -5.87 -11.70
CA GLY A 52 14.07 -5.47 -13.00
C GLY A 52 13.91 -3.97 -13.32
N TYR A 53 13.70 -3.14 -12.31
CA TYR A 53 13.68 -1.68 -12.41
C TYR A 53 14.86 -1.11 -11.59
N PRO A 54 15.95 -0.69 -12.24
CA PRO A 54 17.13 -0.17 -11.53
C PRO A 54 16.91 1.21 -10.92
N THR A 55 15.90 1.94 -11.35
CA THR A 55 15.59 3.27 -10.82
C THR A 55 14.25 3.27 -10.10
N LEU A 56 14.25 3.75 -8.85
CA LEU A 56 13.05 3.95 -8.04
C LEU A 56 13.01 5.41 -7.58
N ARG A 57 11.92 6.11 -7.89
CA ARG A 57 11.71 7.53 -7.53
C ARG A 57 10.42 7.68 -6.73
N PRO A 58 10.46 8.24 -5.50
CA PRO A 58 9.26 8.49 -4.71
C PRO A 58 8.56 9.78 -5.14
N GLU A 59 7.26 9.87 -4.87
CA GLU A 59 6.44 11.08 -4.92
C GLU A 59 6.48 11.81 -6.27
N VAL A 60 6.41 11.08 -7.39
CA VAL A 60 6.46 11.65 -8.74
C VAL A 60 5.08 12.15 -9.17
N LYS A 61 5.00 13.36 -9.70
CA LYS A 61 3.76 13.91 -10.26
C LYS A 61 3.31 13.11 -11.48
N TYR A 62 2.02 12.80 -11.56
CA TYR A 62 1.38 12.14 -12.69
C TYR A 62 -0.11 12.51 -12.76
N GLY A 63 -0.78 12.14 -13.85
CA GLY A 63 -2.19 12.40 -14.05
C GLY A 63 -2.58 13.88 -13.87
N GLU A 64 -3.81 14.12 -13.46
CA GLU A 64 -4.30 15.46 -13.16
C GLU A 64 -4.09 15.80 -11.67
N ASN A 65 -2.97 16.46 -11.36
CA ASN A 65 -2.64 16.94 -10.01
C ASN A 65 -2.47 15.84 -8.93
N SER A 66 -2.08 14.62 -9.33
CA SER A 66 -1.75 13.55 -8.40
C SER A 66 -0.24 13.31 -8.31
N ARG A 67 0.16 12.56 -7.29
CA ARG A 67 1.52 12.04 -7.15
C ARG A 67 1.41 10.55 -6.92
N ILE A 68 2.18 9.80 -7.69
CA ILE A 68 2.34 8.37 -7.44
C ILE A 68 3.33 8.17 -6.29
N ASP A 69 3.09 7.21 -5.44
CA ASP A 69 3.95 6.95 -4.29
C ASP A 69 5.36 6.53 -4.71
N LEU A 70 5.46 5.62 -5.70
CA LEU A 70 6.74 5.17 -6.25
C LEU A 70 6.63 5.04 -7.78
N LEU A 71 7.64 5.54 -8.50
CA LEU A 71 7.83 5.32 -9.94
C LEU A 71 9.06 4.45 -10.15
N LEU A 72 8.89 3.29 -10.80
CA LEU A 72 9.96 2.38 -11.15
C LEU A 72 10.27 2.52 -12.64
N GLN A 73 11.55 2.63 -13.00
CA GLN A 73 11.98 2.88 -14.37
C GLN A 73 13.14 1.97 -14.77
N ALA A 74 13.10 1.51 -16.00
CA ALA A 74 14.18 0.74 -16.64
C ALA A 74 14.28 1.09 -18.12
N PRO A 75 15.47 1.14 -18.72
CA PRO A 75 15.65 1.35 -20.15
C PRO A 75 14.92 0.27 -20.96
N GLY A 76 14.14 0.69 -21.97
CA GLY A 76 13.43 -0.21 -22.88
C GLY A 76 12.24 -0.96 -22.28
N ARG A 77 11.79 -0.58 -21.08
CA ARG A 77 10.63 -1.15 -20.40
C ARG A 77 9.64 -0.05 -20.05
N ALA A 78 8.34 -0.35 -20.07
CA ALA A 78 7.31 0.57 -19.62
C ALA A 78 7.57 1.01 -18.16
N ASP A 79 7.38 2.29 -17.87
CA ASP A 79 7.44 2.82 -16.51
C ASP A 79 6.36 2.17 -15.66
N CYS A 80 6.69 1.83 -14.40
CA CYS A 80 5.76 1.20 -13.48
C CYS A 80 5.36 2.18 -12.36
N TYR A 81 4.09 2.55 -12.35
CA TYR A 81 3.47 3.44 -11.38
C TYR A 81 2.93 2.62 -10.21
N VAL A 82 3.50 2.80 -9.01
CA VAL A 82 3.12 2.04 -7.82
C VAL A 82 2.43 2.96 -6.81
N GLU A 83 1.18 2.66 -6.53
CA GLU A 83 0.38 3.31 -5.48
C GLU A 83 0.32 2.41 -4.25
N VAL A 84 0.55 2.96 -3.07
CA VAL A 84 0.58 2.22 -1.80
C VAL A 84 -0.66 2.55 -0.97
N LYS A 85 -1.31 1.53 -0.44
CA LYS A 85 -2.43 1.67 0.50
C LYS A 85 -2.13 0.92 1.78
N ASN A 86 -2.22 1.63 2.91
CA ASN A 86 -2.01 1.02 4.22
C ASN A 86 -3.24 0.24 4.68
N VAL A 87 -3.06 -1.00 5.10
CA VAL A 87 -4.13 -1.87 5.61
C VAL A 87 -3.87 -2.17 7.08
N THR A 88 -4.66 -1.56 7.95
CA THR A 88 -4.65 -1.80 9.40
C THR A 88 -5.97 -2.39 9.91
N ALA A 89 -7.08 -2.13 9.20
CA ALA A 89 -8.38 -2.70 9.53
C ALA A 89 -8.42 -4.19 9.24
N ALA A 90 -8.85 -4.99 10.21
CA ALA A 90 -9.11 -6.41 10.04
C ALA A 90 -10.26 -6.86 10.92
N VAL A 91 -10.92 -7.93 10.49
CA VAL A 91 -12.01 -8.60 11.21
C VAL A 91 -11.67 -10.08 11.40
N ALA A 92 -12.56 -10.81 12.07
CA ALA A 92 -12.46 -12.26 12.22
C ALA A 92 -12.23 -12.96 10.87
N GLY A 93 -11.53 -14.11 10.89
CA GLY A 93 -11.20 -14.86 9.67
C GLY A 93 -9.95 -14.40 8.94
N ARG A 94 -9.09 -13.61 9.61
CA ARG A 94 -7.79 -13.17 9.08
C ARG A 94 -7.89 -12.30 7.82
N ILE A 95 -8.98 -11.53 7.71
CA ILE A 95 -9.28 -10.69 6.54
C ILE A 95 -8.96 -9.24 6.87
N GLY A 96 -8.06 -8.63 6.11
CA GLY A 96 -7.81 -7.19 6.10
C GLY A 96 -8.76 -6.49 5.13
N TYR A 97 -9.18 -5.29 5.46
CA TYR A 97 -10.07 -4.48 4.64
C TYR A 97 -9.46 -3.13 4.28
N PHE A 98 -9.71 -2.70 3.06
CA PHE A 98 -9.42 -1.34 2.60
C PHE A 98 -10.58 -0.83 1.72
N PRO A 99 -11.02 0.42 1.86
CA PRO A 99 -10.56 1.40 2.85
C PRO A 99 -11.21 1.23 4.22
N ASP A 100 -10.65 1.89 5.23
CA ASP A 100 -11.21 1.99 6.59
C ASP A 100 -12.22 3.15 6.75
N ALA A 101 -12.33 4.02 5.73
CA ALA A 101 -13.30 5.10 5.61
C ALA A 101 -13.56 5.43 4.14
N VAL A 102 -14.65 6.11 3.82
CA VAL A 102 -14.96 6.57 2.44
C VAL A 102 -13.82 7.42 1.88
N THR A 103 -13.32 7.07 0.69
CA THR A 103 -12.14 7.69 0.07
C THR A 103 -12.35 8.05 -1.41
N ALA A 104 -12.91 9.23 -1.66
CA ALA A 104 -13.02 9.75 -3.03
C ALA A 104 -11.64 9.89 -3.72
N ARG A 105 -10.59 10.21 -2.95
CA ARG A 105 -9.21 10.27 -3.43
C ARG A 105 -8.71 8.89 -3.87
N GLY A 106 -9.03 7.82 -3.13
CA GLY A 106 -8.64 6.45 -3.50
C GLY A 106 -9.23 6.03 -4.85
N ALA A 107 -10.53 6.28 -5.07
CA ALA A 107 -11.19 6.01 -6.34
C ALA A 107 -10.63 6.87 -7.50
N LYS A 108 -10.24 8.13 -7.23
CA LYS A 108 -9.55 8.99 -8.22
C LYS A 108 -8.21 8.37 -8.64
N HIS A 109 -7.37 7.95 -7.69
CA HIS A 109 -6.07 7.33 -7.98
C HIS A 109 -6.23 6.08 -8.85
N LEU A 110 -7.22 5.22 -8.58
CA LEU A 110 -7.49 4.03 -9.41
C LEU A 110 -7.81 4.39 -10.86
N ARG A 111 -8.61 5.44 -11.10
CA ARG A 111 -8.89 5.92 -12.47
C ARG A 111 -7.64 6.46 -13.16
N GLU A 112 -6.80 7.21 -12.45
CA GLU A 112 -5.53 7.73 -13.00
C GLU A 112 -4.55 6.59 -13.31
N MET A 113 -4.48 5.55 -12.47
CA MET A 113 -3.70 4.35 -12.74
C MET A 113 -4.20 3.62 -13.99
N SER A 114 -5.52 3.49 -14.18
CA SER A 114 -6.10 2.92 -15.39
C SER A 114 -5.74 3.74 -16.65
N ALA A 115 -5.69 5.07 -16.52
CA ALA A 115 -5.25 5.94 -17.63
C ALA A 115 -3.76 5.70 -17.96
N MET A 116 -2.89 5.43 -16.98
CA MET A 116 -1.49 5.07 -17.24
C MET A 116 -1.39 3.75 -18.00
N VAL A 117 -2.19 2.73 -17.61
CA VAL A 117 -2.24 1.46 -18.36
C VAL A 117 -2.69 1.68 -19.80
N SER A 118 -3.73 2.50 -20.02
CA SER A 118 -4.22 2.85 -21.36
C SER A 118 -3.17 3.61 -22.18
N ALA A 119 -2.25 4.33 -21.53
CA ALA A 119 -1.11 5.00 -22.17
C ALA A 119 0.10 4.08 -22.40
N GLY A 120 -0.04 2.77 -22.21
CA GLY A 120 1.04 1.78 -22.40
C GLY A 120 2.02 1.67 -21.25
N GLN A 121 1.72 2.26 -20.10
CA GLN A 121 2.52 2.14 -18.90
C GLN A 121 2.02 0.99 -18.01
N ARG A 122 2.80 0.59 -17.00
CA ARG A 122 2.41 -0.37 -15.99
C ARG A 122 1.91 0.36 -14.74
N ALA A 123 0.84 -0.10 -14.12
CA ALA A 123 0.34 0.45 -12.87
C ALA A 123 0.04 -0.66 -11.87
N VAL A 124 0.53 -0.51 -10.63
CA VAL A 124 0.44 -1.52 -9.58
C VAL A 124 -0.05 -0.89 -8.28
N LEU A 125 -1.18 -1.35 -7.78
CA LEU A 125 -1.66 -1.03 -6.43
C LEU A 125 -1.04 -2.02 -5.44
N VAL A 126 -0.39 -1.52 -4.39
CA VAL A 126 0.22 -2.35 -3.33
C VAL A 126 -0.49 -2.09 -2.01
N PHE A 127 -1.17 -3.09 -1.49
CA PHE A 127 -1.65 -3.08 -0.11
C PHE A 127 -0.51 -3.41 0.85
N CYS A 128 -0.12 -2.44 1.67
CA CYS A 128 0.86 -2.59 2.73
C CYS A 128 0.13 -3.03 4.02
N VAL A 129 0.21 -4.31 4.35
CA VAL A 129 -0.49 -4.91 5.49
C VAL A 129 0.43 -4.94 6.69
N GLN A 130 0.34 -3.94 7.56
CA GLN A 130 1.22 -3.79 8.73
C GLN A 130 0.72 -4.59 9.95
N ARG A 131 0.33 -5.86 9.72
CA ARG A 131 -0.12 -6.78 10.79
C ARG A 131 0.08 -8.24 10.40
N GLY A 132 0.41 -9.08 11.39
CA GLY A 132 0.76 -10.48 11.17
C GLY A 132 -0.41 -11.46 11.12
N ASP A 133 -1.59 -11.06 11.56
CA ASP A 133 -2.79 -11.88 11.67
C ASP A 133 -3.72 -11.85 10.43
N VAL A 134 -3.31 -11.18 9.34
CA VAL A 134 -4.05 -11.07 8.07
C VAL A 134 -3.35 -11.89 7.00
N ASP A 135 -4.08 -12.74 6.30
CA ASP A 135 -3.59 -13.55 5.17
C ASP A 135 -4.30 -13.26 3.83
N ARG A 136 -5.38 -12.44 3.87
CA ARG A 136 -6.07 -11.95 2.68
C ARG A 136 -6.58 -10.52 2.86
N VAL A 137 -6.64 -9.76 1.79
CA VAL A 137 -7.20 -8.40 1.75
C VAL A 137 -8.41 -8.38 0.84
N ARG A 138 -9.46 -7.68 1.28
CA ARG A 138 -10.69 -7.45 0.49
C ARG A 138 -11.02 -5.96 0.43
N PRO A 139 -11.69 -5.49 -0.65
CA PRO A 139 -12.32 -4.19 -0.64
C PRO A 139 -13.40 -4.13 0.44
N ALA A 140 -13.45 -3.02 1.17
CA ALA A 140 -14.47 -2.77 2.18
C ALA A 140 -15.76 -2.22 1.54
N ASP A 141 -16.44 -3.02 0.72
CA ASP A 141 -17.66 -2.59 0.00
C ASP A 141 -18.78 -2.12 0.96
N HIS A 142 -18.77 -2.61 2.20
CA HIS A 142 -19.70 -2.18 3.26
C HIS A 142 -19.39 -0.78 3.82
N ILE A 143 -18.18 -0.26 3.59
CA ILE A 143 -17.73 1.08 3.99
C ILE A 143 -17.74 2.02 2.78
N ASP A 144 -17.11 1.61 1.69
CA ASP A 144 -16.98 2.38 0.45
C ASP A 144 -17.24 1.52 -0.79
N PRO A 145 -18.52 1.31 -1.15
CA PRO A 145 -18.87 0.56 -2.35
C PRO A 145 -18.38 1.22 -3.64
N ALA A 146 -18.14 2.54 -3.62
CA ALA A 146 -17.62 3.25 -4.80
C ALA A 146 -16.14 2.93 -5.03
N TYR A 147 -15.34 2.83 -3.97
CA TYR A 147 -13.97 2.37 -4.06
C TYR A 147 -13.89 0.92 -4.57
N GLY A 148 -14.71 0.02 -4.03
CA GLY A 148 -14.72 -1.38 -4.45
C GLY A 148 -15.07 -1.55 -5.94
N ARG A 149 -16.04 -0.79 -6.46
CA ARG A 149 -16.32 -0.76 -7.91
C ARG A 149 -15.14 -0.23 -8.71
N ALA A 150 -14.56 0.92 -8.30
CA ALA A 150 -13.40 1.49 -8.97
C ALA A 150 -12.19 0.55 -8.99
N LEU A 151 -11.99 -0.25 -7.93
CA LEU A 151 -10.94 -1.26 -7.86
C LEU A 151 -11.17 -2.38 -8.90
N ARG A 152 -12.38 -2.89 -9.02
CA ARG A 152 -12.73 -3.92 -10.01
C ARG A 152 -12.60 -3.39 -11.44
N GLU A 153 -13.02 -2.15 -11.69
CA GLU A 153 -12.87 -1.47 -12.98
C GLU A 153 -11.37 -1.28 -13.33
N ALA A 154 -10.55 -0.88 -12.36
CA ALA A 154 -9.10 -0.71 -12.55
C ALA A 154 -8.40 -2.06 -12.87
N LEU A 155 -8.78 -3.14 -12.18
CA LEU A 155 -8.30 -4.49 -12.50
C LEU A 155 -8.69 -4.92 -13.92
N ALA A 156 -9.94 -4.69 -14.31
CA ALA A 156 -10.42 -4.97 -15.66
C ALA A 156 -9.69 -4.15 -16.74
N ALA A 157 -9.23 -2.95 -16.38
CA ALA A 157 -8.42 -2.09 -17.24
C ALA A 157 -6.92 -2.49 -17.29
N GLY A 158 -6.49 -3.49 -16.49
CA GLY A 158 -5.12 -3.98 -16.48
C GLY A 158 -4.22 -3.41 -15.37
N VAL A 159 -4.79 -2.71 -14.39
CA VAL A 159 -4.05 -2.36 -13.16
C VAL A 159 -3.79 -3.64 -12.36
N GLU A 160 -2.55 -3.85 -11.98
CA GLU A 160 -2.17 -4.97 -11.13
C GLU A 160 -2.40 -4.65 -9.65
N VAL A 161 -2.68 -5.68 -8.85
CA VAL A 161 -2.85 -5.52 -7.40
C VAL A 161 -2.02 -6.55 -6.66
N LEU A 162 -1.24 -6.07 -5.69
CA LEU A 162 -0.43 -6.88 -4.79
C LEU A 162 -0.79 -6.55 -3.35
N ALA A 163 -0.57 -7.50 -2.44
CA ALA A 163 -0.59 -7.24 -1.01
C ALA A 163 0.62 -7.86 -0.34
N LEU A 164 1.30 -7.06 0.48
CA LEU A 164 2.52 -7.43 1.19
C LEU A 164 2.28 -7.34 2.68
N GLY A 165 2.52 -8.43 3.40
CA GLY A 165 2.30 -8.55 4.84
C GLY A 165 3.58 -8.43 5.65
N ALA A 166 3.46 -7.78 6.80
CA ALA A 166 4.47 -7.72 7.84
C ALA A 166 4.06 -8.55 9.06
N THR A 167 5.04 -8.92 9.88
CA THR A 167 4.84 -9.32 11.27
C THR A 167 5.58 -8.28 12.13
N PRO A 168 4.88 -7.23 12.59
CA PRO A 168 5.50 -6.17 13.37
C PRO A 168 6.05 -6.69 14.70
N THR A 169 7.20 -6.16 15.12
CA THR A 169 7.80 -6.39 16.44
C THR A 169 8.18 -5.03 17.06
N PRO A 170 8.46 -4.96 18.35
CA PRO A 170 8.98 -3.73 18.96
C PRO A 170 10.28 -3.24 18.35
N ASP A 171 11.07 -4.12 17.72
CA ASP A 171 12.36 -3.80 17.10
C ASP A 171 12.23 -3.30 15.66
N GLY A 172 11.10 -3.59 14.99
CA GLY A 172 10.89 -3.14 13.62
C GLY A 172 9.72 -3.78 12.88
N ILE A 173 9.49 -3.25 11.68
CA ILE A 173 8.49 -3.75 10.73
C ILE A 173 9.20 -3.99 9.40
N ALA A 174 9.01 -5.16 8.82
CA ALA A 174 9.47 -5.47 7.46
C ALA A 174 8.39 -6.22 6.69
N LEU A 175 8.18 -5.84 5.42
CA LEU A 175 7.29 -6.58 4.52
C LEU A 175 8.05 -7.79 3.99
N ALA A 176 7.57 -9.00 4.30
CA ALA A 176 8.31 -10.22 4.02
C ALA A 176 7.48 -11.36 3.41
N ARG A 177 6.16 -11.20 3.31
CA ARG A 177 5.28 -12.26 2.79
C ARG A 177 4.22 -11.72 1.85
N PRO A 178 3.87 -12.45 0.78
CA PRO A 178 2.68 -12.13 0.00
C PRO A 178 1.41 -12.38 0.84
N VAL A 179 0.38 -11.60 0.55
CA VAL A 179 -0.97 -11.73 1.10
C VAL A 179 -1.94 -11.86 -0.07
N ALA A 180 -2.93 -12.73 0.02
CA ALA A 180 -3.92 -12.88 -1.05
C ALA A 180 -4.78 -11.62 -1.18
N VAL A 181 -5.16 -11.27 -2.42
CA VAL A 181 -6.14 -10.20 -2.68
C VAL A 181 -7.39 -10.82 -3.29
N GLU A 182 -8.53 -10.64 -2.64
CA GLU A 182 -9.82 -11.18 -3.08
C GLU A 182 -10.77 -10.01 -3.35
N VAL A 183 -11.08 -9.75 -4.61
CA VAL A 183 -11.90 -8.58 -5.01
C VAL A 183 -13.37 -8.91 -5.31
N GLY A 184 -13.77 -10.20 -5.21
CA GLY A 184 -15.15 -10.67 -5.37
C GLY A 184 -15.53 -10.85 -6.81
#